data_0a517506c70488b6e00369863d4da5ac
#
_entry.id   0a517506c70488b6e00369863d4da5ac
#
_cell.length_a   1.000
_cell.length_b   1.000
_cell.length_c   1.000
_cell.angle_alpha   90.00
_cell.angle_beta   90.00
_cell.angle_gamma   90.00
#
_symmetry.space_group_name_H-M   'P 1'
#
loop_
_entity.id
_entity.type
_entity.pdbx_description
1 polymer ?
#
loop_
_entity_poly.entity_id
_entity_poly.type
_entity_poly.pdbx_seq_one_letter_code
_entity_poly.pdbx_strand_id
1 'polypeptide(L)'
;MMAVVDNALANDYTVLWGTDVSEKGFSRTKAIGIVPEADLTSMSGTDAERWGKLSGKEKEAALYKFDKPGKERVITQQMRQEAFDNYETTDDHGMQIMGTAVDQAGNDYYKVKNSWGVRPPYDGYYYFSRPFVAYKTMSVMVNKKAIPAPIRKKMGL
;
A
#
# COMPACT_ATOMS: atom_id res chain seq x y z
N MET A 1 -1.24 11.58 -8.02
CA MET A 1 -1.11 11.42 -6.57
C MET A 1 0.26 10.84 -6.20
N MET A 2 0.66 9.64 -6.61
CA MET A 2 1.96 9.03 -6.25
C MET A 2 3.16 9.96 -6.49
N ALA A 3 3.22 10.64 -7.64
CA ALA A 3 4.29 11.61 -7.93
C ALA A 3 4.37 12.77 -6.90
N VAL A 4 3.26 13.13 -6.25
CA VAL A 4 3.26 14.14 -5.18
C VAL A 4 3.87 13.56 -3.91
N VAL A 5 3.51 12.34 -3.55
CA VAL A 5 4.09 11.63 -2.38
C VAL A 5 5.59 11.45 -2.56
N ASP A 6 6.02 10.90 -3.72
CA ASP A 6 7.43 10.65 -4.01
C ASP A 6 8.25 11.95 -3.99
N ASN A 7 7.74 13.02 -4.63
CA ASN A 7 8.42 14.31 -4.66
C ASN A 7 8.50 14.96 -3.27
N ALA A 8 7.47 14.77 -2.43
CA ALA A 8 7.51 15.26 -1.06
C ALA A 8 8.63 14.60 -0.28
N LEU A 9 8.68 13.27 -0.29
CA LEU A 9 9.72 12.50 0.42
C LEU A 9 11.13 12.79 -0.12
N ALA A 10 11.31 12.95 -1.43
CA ALA A 10 12.59 13.29 -2.05
C ALA A 10 13.09 14.70 -1.70
N ASN A 11 12.22 15.56 -1.16
CA ASN A 11 12.56 16.92 -0.73
C ASN A 11 12.40 17.11 0.80
N ASP A 12 12.54 16.04 1.57
CA ASP A 12 12.50 16.02 3.04
C ASP A 12 11.18 16.49 3.65
N TYR A 13 10.07 16.37 2.92
CA TYR A 13 8.73 16.59 3.44
C TYR A 13 8.04 15.27 3.75
N THR A 14 7.29 15.26 4.83
CA THR A 14 6.37 14.15 5.15
C THR A 14 4.99 14.42 4.53
N VAL A 15 4.16 13.37 4.45
CA VAL A 15 2.82 13.42 3.87
C VAL A 15 1.80 12.94 4.90
N LEU A 16 0.82 13.79 5.25
CA LEU A 16 -0.36 13.28 5.95
C LEU A 16 -1.20 12.49 4.95
N TRP A 17 -1.59 11.27 5.32
CA TRP A 17 -2.18 10.27 4.44
C TRP A 17 -3.49 9.75 5.01
N GLY A 18 -4.60 10.07 4.34
CA GLY A 18 -5.90 9.46 4.59
C GLY A 18 -6.07 8.21 3.72
N THR A 19 -6.43 7.09 4.34
CA THR A 19 -6.46 5.79 3.70
C THR A 19 -7.49 4.87 4.32
N ASP A 20 -7.72 3.75 3.66
CA ASP A 20 -8.48 2.62 4.17
C ASP A 20 -7.53 1.57 4.78
N VAL A 21 -7.76 1.23 6.05
CA VAL A 21 -7.07 0.14 6.76
C VAL A 21 -8.02 -0.98 7.21
N SER A 22 -9.30 -0.88 6.87
CA SER A 22 -10.30 -1.95 7.07
C SER A 22 -10.18 -3.04 6.01
N GLU A 23 -8.95 -3.41 5.66
CA GLU A 23 -8.57 -4.20 4.52
C GLU A 23 -7.90 -5.52 4.92
N LYS A 24 -8.18 -6.60 4.17
CA LYS A 24 -7.47 -7.88 4.32
C LYS A 24 -5.97 -7.75 4.07
N GLY A 25 -5.58 -6.84 3.19
CA GLY A 25 -4.20 -6.51 2.87
C GLY A 25 -3.46 -5.76 3.96
N PHE A 26 -4.13 -5.31 5.03
CA PHE A 26 -3.51 -4.63 6.15
C PHE A 26 -3.37 -5.56 7.36
N SER A 27 -2.13 -5.77 7.81
CA SER A 27 -1.83 -6.51 9.03
C SER A 27 -1.35 -5.58 10.15
N ARG A 28 -2.22 -5.37 11.14
CA ARG A 28 -1.89 -4.57 12.32
C ARG A 28 -0.75 -5.19 13.15
N THR A 29 -0.74 -6.51 13.28
CA THR A 29 0.25 -7.22 14.10
C THR A 29 1.60 -7.35 13.43
N LYS A 30 1.65 -7.44 12.10
CA LYS A 30 2.89 -7.47 11.32
C LYS A 30 3.32 -6.07 10.84
N ALA A 31 2.49 -5.07 11.10
CA ALA A 31 2.72 -3.67 10.74
C ALA A 31 3.04 -3.48 9.24
N ILE A 32 2.25 -4.15 8.39
CA ILE A 32 2.45 -4.15 6.94
C ILE A 32 1.12 -4.04 6.19
N GLY A 33 1.15 -3.37 5.04
CA GLY A 33 0.03 -3.31 4.08
C GLY A 33 0.48 -3.70 2.68
N ILE A 34 -0.24 -4.64 2.05
CA ILE A 34 0.05 -5.17 0.71
C ILE A 34 -1.24 -5.38 -0.10
N VAL A 35 -1.13 -5.43 -1.42
CA VAL A 35 -2.23 -5.80 -2.33
C VAL A 35 -1.79 -7.02 -3.15
N PRO A 36 -1.86 -8.23 -2.57
CA PRO A 36 -1.28 -9.41 -3.19
C PRO A 36 -2.05 -9.84 -4.45
N GLU A 37 -1.30 -10.40 -5.38
CA GLU A 37 -1.81 -11.10 -6.55
C GLU A 37 -1.29 -12.53 -6.54
N ALA A 38 -2.12 -13.50 -6.93
CA ALA A 38 -1.66 -14.86 -7.12
C ALA A 38 -0.71 -14.91 -8.33
N ASP A 39 0.56 -15.19 -8.10
CA ASP A 39 1.53 -15.36 -9.19
C ASP A 39 1.42 -16.77 -9.79
N LEU A 40 0.41 -16.95 -10.64
CA LEU A 40 0.18 -18.23 -11.34
C LEU A 40 1.28 -18.53 -12.36
N THR A 41 2.05 -17.52 -12.78
CA THR A 41 3.11 -17.68 -13.79
C THR A 41 4.38 -18.29 -13.22
N SER A 42 4.64 -18.06 -11.93
CA SER A 42 5.77 -18.65 -11.21
C SER A 42 5.46 -20.04 -10.63
N MET A 43 4.20 -20.45 -10.65
CA MET A 43 3.79 -21.76 -10.16
C MET A 43 3.97 -22.82 -11.22
N SER A 44 4.66 -23.91 -10.90
CA SER A 44 4.85 -25.06 -11.78
C SER A 44 4.72 -26.38 -11.02
N GLY A 45 4.41 -27.45 -11.74
CA GLY A 45 4.35 -28.80 -11.17
C GLY A 45 3.43 -28.90 -9.94
N THR A 46 3.97 -29.47 -8.85
CA THR A 46 3.22 -29.76 -7.63
C THR A 46 2.65 -28.52 -6.93
N ASP A 47 3.28 -27.35 -7.08
CA ASP A 47 2.78 -26.11 -6.45
C ASP A 47 1.56 -25.58 -7.17
N ALA A 48 1.55 -25.62 -8.50
CA ALA A 48 0.38 -25.26 -9.29
C ALA A 48 -0.81 -26.21 -9.04
N GLU A 49 -0.54 -27.51 -8.93
CA GLU A 49 -1.56 -28.51 -8.58
C GLU A 49 -2.11 -28.28 -7.17
N ARG A 50 -1.24 -28.02 -6.19
CA ARG A 50 -1.65 -27.71 -4.81
C ARG A 50 -2.51 -26.46 -4.75
N TRP A 51 -2.08 -25.39 -5.42
CA TRP A 51 -2.86 -24.16 -5.53
C TRP A 51 -4.23 -24.41 -6.20
N GLY A 52 -4.26 -25.19 -7.26
CA GLY A 52 -5.51 -25.55 -7.96
C GLY A 52 -6.53 -26.24 -7.05
N LYS A 53 -6.06 -27.09 -6.11
CA LYS A 53 -6.90 -27.84 -5.18
C LYS A 53 -7.41 -27.02 -3.98
N LEU A 54 -6.84 -25.84 -3.70
CA LEU A 54 -7.27 -25.00 -2.62
C LEU A 54 -8.64 -24.38 -2.91
N SER A 55 -9.49 -24.32 -1.89
CA SER A 55 -10.71 -23.52 -1.91
C SER A 55 -10.39 -22.03 -2.04
N GLY A 56 -11.36 -21.21 -2.44
CA GLY A 56 -11.18 -19.74 -2.50
C GLY A 56 -10.71 -19.14 -1.18
N LYS A 57 -11.24 -19.63 -0.06
CA LYS A 57 -10.87 -19.18 1.30
C LYS A 57 -9.42 -19.54 1.65
N GLU A 58 -8.96 -20.73 1.28
CA GLU A 58 -7.57 -21.15 1.53
C GLU A 58 -6.59 -20.39 0.64
N LYS A 59 -6.95 -20.10 -0.61
CA LYS A 59 -6.18 -19.24 -1.52
C LYS A 59 -6.02 -17.84 -0.94
N GLU A 60 -7.10 -17.26 -0.48
CA GLU A 60 -7.08 -15.95 0.16
C GLU A 60 -6.19 -15.97 1.41
N ALA A 61 -6.35 -16.94 2.30
CA ALA A 61 -5.53 -17.07 3.50
C ALA A 61 -4.04 -17.24 3.17
N ALA A 62 -3.70 -17.92 2.07
CA ALA A 62 -2.32 -18.06 1.62
C ALA A 62 -1.72 -16.74 1.10
N LEU A 63 -2.50 -15.92 0.40
CA LEU A 63 -2.07 -14.61 -0.10
C LEU A 63 -1.80 -13.60 1.03
N TYR A 64 -2.57 -13.66 2.11
CA TYR A 64 -2.49 -12.71 3.23
C TYR A 64 -1.73 -13.25 4.45
N LYS A 65 -0.74 -14.14 4.25
CA LYS A 65 0.13 -14.63 5.32
C LYS A 65 1.13 -13.59 5.83
N PHE A 66 1.55 -12.66 4.97
CA PHE A 66 2.55 -11.63 5.27
C PHE A 66 3.89 -12.17 5.82
N ASP A 67 4.30 -13.34 5.40
CA ASP A 67 5.53 -13.99 5.90
C ASP A 67 6.71 -13.91 4.92
N LYS A 68 6.45 -13.53 3.68
CA LYS A 68 7.47 -13.28 2.64
C LYS A 68 6.95 -12.31 1.59
N PRO A 69 7.85 -11.61 0.87
CA PRO A 69 7.48 -10.84 -0.31
C PRO A 69 6.75 -11.71 -1.35
N GLY A 70 5.74 -11.14 -1.99
CA GLY A 70 4.97 -11.79 -3.03
C GLY A 70 4.65 -10.83 -4.16
N LYS A 71 4.11 -11.36 -5.26
CA LYS A 71 3.62 -10.54 -6.35
C LYS A 71 2.42 -9.71 -5.88
N GLU A 72 2.40 -8.44 -6.27
CA GLU A 72 1.30 -7.54 -5.99
C GLU A 72 0.61 -7.07 -7.27
N ARG A 73 -0.65 -6.68 -7.14
CA ARG A 73 -1.47 -6.19 -8.25
C ARG A 73 -0.93 -4.87 -8.80
N VAL A 74 -0.97 -4.71 -10.11
CA VAL A 74 -0.71 -3.43 -10.79
C VAL A 74 -1.97 -2.57 -10.68
N ILE A 75 -1.88 -1.49 -9.95
CA ILE A 75 -3.04 -0.63 -9.65
C ILE A 75 -3.27 0.38 -10.76
N THR A 76 -4.46 0.36 -11.34
CA THR A 76 -4.91 1.31 -12.36
C THR A 76 -5.83 2.39 -11.78
N GLN A 77 -5.99 3.50 -12.50
CA GLN A 77 -6.94 4.54 -12.11
C GLN A 77 -8.38 4.03 -12.13
N GLN A 78 -8.71 3.14 -13.05
CA GLN A 78 -10.03 2.52 -13.13
C GLN A 78 -10.33 1.69 -11.88
N MET A 79 -9.41 0.82 -11.44
CA MET A 79 -9.57 0.02 -10.22
C MET A 79 -9.81 0.91 -9.00
N ARG A 80 -9.08 2.05 -8.92
CA ARG A 80 -9.29 3.01 -7.82
C ARG A 80 -10.68 3.63 -7.86
N GLN A 81 -11.14 4.02 -9.05
CA GLN A 81 -12.46 4.63 -9.23
C GLN A 81 -13.56 3.65 -8.87
N GLU A 82 -13.47 2.42 -9.36
CA GLU A 82 -14.44 1.35 -9.06
C GLU A 82 -14.52 1.07 -7.55
N ALA A 83 -13.36 0.96 -6.88
CA ALA A 83 -13.30 0.73 -5.43
C ALA A 83 -13.84 1.91 -4.60
N PHE A 84 -13.72 3.13 -5.11
CA PHE A 84 -14.32 4.32 -4.50
C PHE A 84 -15.85 4.33 -4.70
N ASP A 85 -16.31 4.08 -5.92
CA ASP A 85 -17.73 4.16 -6.29
C ASP A 85 -18.58 3.07 -5.61
N ASN A 86 -17.99 1.89 -5.37
CA ASN A 86 -18.67 0.75 -4.74
C ASN A 86 -18.42 0.64 -3.23
N TYR A 87 -17.76 1.65 -2.62
CA TYR A 87 -17.41 1.69 -1.20
C TYR A 87 -16.47 0.54 -0.72
N GLU A 88 -15.72 -0.07 -1.65
CA GLU A 88 -14.67 -1.04 -1.31
C GLU A 88 -13.44 -0.35 -0.71
N THR A 89 -13.26 0.95 -0.98
CA THR A 89 -12.23 1.78 -0.35
C THR A 89 -12.90 2.99 0.30
N THR A 90 -12.67 3.14 1.61
CA THR A 90 -13.24 4.21 2.43
C THR A 90 -12.14 5.00 3.16
N ASP A 91 -12.43 6.23 3.61
CA ASP A 91 -11.49 7.05 4.40
C ASP A 91 -11.72 6.78 5.89
N ASP A 92 -11.04 5.79 6.43
CA ASP A 92 -11.24 5.36 7.82
C ASP A 92 -10.05 5.60 8.74
N HIS A 93 -8.87 5.98 8.19
CA HIS A 93 -7.68 6.16 9.01
C HIS A 93 -6.69 7.19 8.47
N GLY A 94 -6.13 7.98 9.39
CA GLY A 94 -5.09 8.98 9.10
C GLY A 94 -3.72 8.57 9.67
N MET A 95 -2.70 8.60 8.82
CA MET A 95 -1.30 8.31 9.20
C MET A 95 -0.34 9.30 8.53
N GLN A 96 0.95 9.17 8.83
CA GLN A 96 1.98 10.02 8.24
C GLN A 96 3.04 9.21 7.51
N ILE A 97 3.15 9.41 6.20
CA ILE A 97 4.23 8.83 5.39
C ILE A 97 5.50 9.63 5.69
N MET A 98 6.53 8.93 6.17
CA MET A 98 7.77 9.53 6.67
C MET A 98 8.98 9.26 5.78
N GLY A 99 8.92 8.26 4.90
CA GLY A 99 10.04 7.86 4.06
C GLY A 99 9.72 6.66 3.21
N THR A 100 10.74 6.11 2.58
CA THR A 100 10.68 4.91 1.75
C THR A 100 11.45 3.75 2.38
N ALA A 101 11.17 2.54 1.95
CA ALA A 101 11.88 1.31 2.29
C ALA A 101 11.81 0.34 1.13
N VAL A 102 12.67 -0.69 1.16
CA VAL A 102 12.70 -1.75 0.16
C VAL A 102 12.69 -3.09 0.90
N ASP A 103 11.92 -4.06 0.42
CA ASP A 103 11.93 -5.41 0.97
C ASP A 103 13.09 -6.28 0.43
N GLN A 104 13.17 -7.54 0.88
CA GLN A 104 14.23 -8.47 0.51
C GLN A 104 14.18 -8.88 -0.98
N ALA A 105 13.06 -8.66 -1.66
CA ALA A 105 12.88 -8.93 -3.08
C ALA A 105 13.05 -7.69 -3.97
N GLY A 106 13.34 -6.51 -3.37
CA GLY A 106 13.52 -5.26 -4.09
C GLY A 106 12.21 -4.50 -4.35
N ASN A 107 11.10 -4.86 -3.70
CA ASN A 107 9.85 -4.13 -3.84
C ASN A 107 9.84 -2.86 -2.99
N ASP A 108 9.27 -1.80 -3.55
CA ASP A 108 9.18 -0.49 -2.89
C ASP A 108 8.05 -0.41 -1.87
N TYR A 109 8.37 0.13 -0.71
CA TYR A 109 7.46 0.42 0.39
C TYR A 109 7.57 1.87 0.86
N TYR A 110 6.52 2.35 1.49
CA TYR A 110 6.54 3.58 2.28
C TYR A 110 6.62 3.23 3.76
N LYS A 111 7.52 3.93 4.49
CA LYS A 111 7.57 3.90 5.95
C LYS A 111 6.59 4.92 6.49
N VAL A 112 5.66 4.47 7.31
CA VAL A 112 4.52 5.25 7.78
C VAL A 112 4.48 5.26 9.30
N LYS A 113 4.33 6.42 9.91
CA LYS A 113 4.06 6.56 11.34
C LYS A 113 2.57 6.50 11.59
N ASN A 114 2.15 5.53 12.40
CA ASN A 114 0.77 5.39 12.82
C ASN A 114 0.52 6.14 14.15
N SER A 115 -0.74 6.50 14.39
CA SER A 115 -1.20 7.22 15.59
C SER A 115 -1.45 6.31 16.80
N TRP A 116 -1.28 4.99 16.68
CA TRP A 116 -1.61 4.02 17.74
C TRP A 116 -0.52 3.82 18.80
N GLY A 117 0.46 4.73 18.88
CA GLY A 117 1.55 4.69 19.84
C GLY A 117 2.70 3.76 19.45
N VAL A 118 3.67 3.63 20.35
CA VAL A 118 4.82 2.76 20.17
C VAL A 118 4.40 1.32 20.39
N ARG A 119 4.55 0.48 19.36
CA ARG A 119 4.14 -0.92 19.35
C ARG A 119 5.11 -1.76 18.52
N PRO A 120 5.38 -3.02 18.94
CA PRO A 120 6.09 -3.96 18.10
C PRO A 120 5.32 -4.24 16.80
N PRO A 121 5.99 -4.68 15.71
CA PRO A 121 7.41 -4.99 15.66
C PRO A 121 8.33 -3.78 15.38
N TYR A 122 7.81 -2.63 14.97
CA TYR A 122 8.60 -1.50 14.46
C TYR A 122 8.30 -0.17 15.18
N ASP A 123 8.11 -0.20 16.48
CA ASP A 123 7.95 0.99 17.34
C ASP A 123 6.84 1.96 16.86
N GLY A 124 5.73 1.39 16.36
CA GLY A 124 4.59 2.15 15.86
C GLY A 124 4.75 2.65 14.43
N TYR A 125 5.81 2.21 13.73
CA TYR A 125 5.91 2.37 12.29
C TYR A 125 5.31 1.17 11.56
N TYR A 126 4.81 1.44 10.36
CA TYR A 126 4.20 0.48 9.46
C TYR A 126 4.84 0.60 8.08
N TYR A 127 4.82 -0.48 7.31
CA TYR A 127 5.34 -0.50 5.96
C TYR A 127 4.22 -0.86 4.99
N PHE A 128 3.90 0.08 4.12
CA PHE A 128 2.88 -0.12 3.10
C PHE A 128 3.53 -0.22 1.74
N SER A 129 3.21 -1.27 1.00
CA SER A 129 3.72 -1.42 -0.36
C SER A 129 3.26 -0.26 -1.26
N ARG A 130 4.03 0.04 -2.28
CA ARG A 130 3.66 1.06 -3.27
C ARG A 130 2.30 0.78 -3.91
N PRO A 131 1.93 -0.47 -4.28
CA PRO A 131 0.58 -0.82 -4.71
C PRO A 131 -0.50 -0.52 -3.68
N PHE A 132 -0.27 -0.80 -2.39
CA PHE A 132 -1.26 -0.50 -1.34
C PHE A 132 -1.53 1.00 -1.25
N VAL A 133 -0.49 1.81 -1.16
CA VAL A 133 -0.64 3.28 -1.12
C VAL A 133 -1.30 3.79 -2.41
N ALA A 134 -0.93 3.26 -3.57
CA ALA A 134 -1.59 3.62 -4.83
C ALA A 134 -3.08 3.29 -4.83
N TYR A 135 -3.49 2.15 -4.25
CA TYR A 135 -4.86 1.66 -4.30
C TYR A 135 -5.75 2.32 -3.24
N LYS A 136 -5.30 2.34 -1.98
CA LYS A 136 -6.13 2.66 -0.82
C LYS A 136 -6.03 4.11 -0.33
N THR A 137 -5.28 4.98 -1.01
CA THR A 137 -5.23 6.40 -0.66
C THR A 137 -6.51 7.11 -1.02
N MET A 138 -7.15 7.74 -0.04
CA MET A 138 -8.29 8.62 -0.20
C MET A 138 -7.86 10.07 -0.31
N SER A 139 -6.96 10.51 0.55
CA SER A 139 -6.48 11.88 0.58
C SER A 139 -4.99 11.98 0.93
N VAL A 140 -4.35 13.06 0.53
CA VAL A 140 -3.01 13.43 0.97
C VAL A 140 -2.96 14.92 1.27
N MET A 141 -2.28 15.25 2.38
CA MET A 141 -1.96 16.65 2.68
C MET A 141 -0.44 16.80 2.69
N VAL A 142 0.06 17.73 1.89
CA VAL A 142 1.49 18.00 1.73
C VAL A 142 1.78 19.49 1.80
N ASN A 143 3.01 19.86 2.12
CA ASN A 143 3.45 21.22 1.94
C ASN A 143 3.38 21.59 0.44
N LYS A 144 2.83 22.77 0.13
CA LYS A 144 2.69 23.23 -1.27
C LYS A 144 4.02 23.26 -2.05
N LYS A 145 5.15 23.46 -1.36
CA LYS A 145 6.50 23.44 -1.96
C LYS A 145 6.89 22.03 -2.40
N ALA A 146 6.30 20.99 -1.81
CA ALA A 146 6.56 19.59 -2.13
C ALA A 146 5.76 19.10 -3.36
N ILE A 147 4.83 19.89 -3.88
CA ILE A 147 4.06 19.53 -5.08
C ILE A 147 4.95 19.72 -6.32
N PRO A 148 5.10 18.71 -7.20
CA PRO A 148 5.85 18.84 -8.44
C PRO A 148 5.39 20.03 -9.28
N ALA A 149 6.33 20.79 -9.85
CA ALA A 149 6.05 22.03 -10.58
C ALA A 149 4.94 21.88 -11.66
N PRO A 150 4.90 20.80 -12.48
CA PRO A 150 3.86 20.63 -13.48
C PRO A 150 2.45 20.45 -12.86
N ILE A 151 2.38 19.78 -11.69
CA ILE A 151 1.10 19.57 -10.97
C ILE A 151 0.68 20.89 -10.32
N ARG A 152 1.61 21.59 -9.66
CA ARG A 152 1.36 22.89 -9.05
C ARG A 152 0.81 23.91 -10.05
N LYS A 153 1.41 23.96 -11.24
CA LYS A 153 0.94 24.82 -12.34
C LYS A 153 -0.51 24.49 -12.73
N LYS A 154 -0.87 23.21 -12.82
CA LYS A 154 -2.26 22.78 -13.13
C LYS A 154 -3.25 23.13 -12.03
N MET A 155 -2.79 23.25 -10.79
CA MET A 155 -3.61 23.60 -9.62
C MET A 155 -3.73 25.12 -9.41
N GLY A 156 -3.03 25.95 -10.19
CA GLY A 156 -3.00 27.40 -10.01
C GLY A 156 -2.20 27.86 -8.79
N LEU A 157 -1.22 27.06 -8.34
CA LEU A 157 -0.38 27.30 -7.15
C LEU A 157 1.02 27.79 -7.54
#